data_c8d1a3ef032495e03fad162ef4e5f1f0
#
_entry.id   c8d1a3ef032495e03fad162ef4e5f1f0
#
_cell.length_a   1.000
_cell.length_b   1.000
_cell.length_c   1.000
_cell.angle_alpha   90.00
_cell.angle_beta   90.00
_cell.angle_gamma   90.00
#
_symmetry.space_group_name_H-M   'P 1'
#
loop_
_entity.id
_entity.type
_entity.pdbx_description
1 polymer ?
#
loop_
_entity_poly.entity_id
_entity_poly.type
_entity_poly.pdbx_seq_one_letter_code
_entity_poly.pdbx_strand_id
1 'polypeptide(L)'
;MKTKIFIILICLFIGCTKTDKEYVVNGVIHDIKIDEQIIIIDHDSIPGFMMSMIMPFNFKNKEDVEDLSSGDSVRFKLVVKSDDSYVLDFNLLGRSIAFEDSDDFWDDDEYKSIVIGERLTDIKMTDLNGDSISLSSSDGKFRFISFIFTRCPIPNMCPAVVIKNGVLASNFKNNQNLELIMISFDYVHDTPAVLKEFYSPSVSIYENWRVLSSVGNISDLYTLSSELGCEFWGVDEGNIGHNLRSALIDPNRKLLKVWGGDDWLAKDVVKDIENYMAMIN
;
A
#
# COMPACT_ATOMS: atom_id res chain seq x y z
N MET A 1 -57.56 -11.03 -51.47
CA MET A 1 -56.14 -11.27 -51.36
C MET A 1 -55.63 -10.40 -50.24
N LYS A 2 -55.31 -10.98 -49.06
CA LYS A 2 -54.79 -10.25 -47.91
C LYS A 2 -53.30 -10.57 -47.78
N THR A 3 -52.42 -9.62 -48.10
CA THR A 3 -50.99 -9.72 -48.03
C THR A 3 -50.56 -9.53 -46.58
N LYS A 4 -50.03 -10.58 -45.93
CA LYS A 4 -49.44 -10.48 -44.59
C LYS A 4 -47.99 -9.99 -44.69
N ILE A 5 -47.74 -8.79 -44.23
CA ILE A 5 -46.38 -8.24 -44.06
C ILE A 5 -45.77 -8.88 -42.82
N PHE A 6 -44.69 -9.64 -43.01
CA PHE A 6 -43.90 -10.25 -41.93
C PHE A 6 -42.76 -9.29 -41.59
N ILE A 7 -42.89 -8.55 -40.45
CA ILE A 7 -41.86 -7.68 -39.95
C ILE A 7 -40.86 -8.54 -39.19
N ILE A 8 -39.65 -8.75 -39.75
CA ILE A 8 -38.53 -9.38 -39.10
C ILE A 8 -37.87 -8.33 -38.20
N LEU A 9 -38.04 -8.48 -36.88
CA LEU A 9 -37.38 -7.67 -35.86
C LEU A 9 -35.92 -8.18 -35.69
N ILE A 10 -34.97 -7.51 -36.34
CA ILE A 10 -33.54 -7.80 -36.15
C ILE A 10 -33.12 -7.14 -34.81
N CYS A 11 -32.99 -7.95 -33.76
CA CYS A 11 -32.35 -7.55 -32.51
C CYS A 11 -30.84 -7.42 -32.72
N LEU A 12 -30.36 -6.20 -32.88
CA LEU A 12 -28.97 -5.86 -32.82
C LEU A 12 -28.49 -6.07 -31.37
N PHE A 13 -27.86 -7.20 -31.09
CA PHE A 13 -27.08 -7.39 -29.88
C PHE A 13 -25.84 -6.50 -29.99
N ILE A 14 -25.89 -5.29 -29.41
CA ILE A 14 -24.72 -4.47 -29.15
C ILE A 14 -24.03 -5.13 -27.94
N GLY A 15 -23.19 -6.11 -28.23
CA GLY A 15 -22.26 -6.65 -27.22
C GLY A 15 -21.29 -5.54 -26.81
N CYS A 16 -21.41 -5.06 -25.61
CA CYS A 16 -20.42 -4.18 -24.99
C CYS A 16 -19.15 -5.03 -24.79
N THR A 17 -18.26 -5.06 -25.78
CA THR A 17 -16.91 -5.62 -25.59
C THR A 17 -16.15 -4.65 -24.67
N LYS A 18 -15.95 -5.04 -23.41
CA LYS A 18 -14.98 -4.38 -22.55
C LYS A 18 -13.63 -4.50 -23.26
N THR A 19 -13.11 -3.42 -23.75
CA THR A 19 -11.79 -3.38 -24.38
C THR A 19 -10.73 -3.42 -23.29
N ASP A 20 -9.85 -4.42 -23.37
CA ASP A 20 -8.63 -4.47 -22.56
C ASP A 20 -7.83 -3.18 -22.83
N LYS A 21 -7.26 -2.60 -21.81
CA LYS A 21 -6.38 -1.44 -21.94
C LYS A 21 -4.95 -1.91 -22.00
N GLU A 22 -4.19 -1.41 -22.97
CA GLU A 22 -2.77 -1.71 -23.13
C GLU A 22 -1.96 -0.43 -22.95
N TYR A 23 -0.86 -0.55 -22.23
CA TYR A 23 0.08 0.54 -22.00
C TYR A 23 1.49 0.07 -22.35
N VAL A 24 2.26 0.92 -23.01
CA VAL A 24 3.70 0.72 -23.22
C VAL A 24 4.43 1.45 -22.10
N VAL A 25 5.22 0.73 -21.33
CA VAL A 25 5.83 1.21 -20.10
C VAL A 25 7.33 0.95 -20.15
N ASN A 26 8.13 1.88 -19.65
CA ASN A 26 9.55 1.63 -19.37
C ASN A 26 9.73 1.41 -17.87
N GLY A 27 10.82 0.74 -17.50
CA GLY A 27 11.18 0.56 -16.10
C GLY A 27 12.50 -0.16 -15.94
N VAL A 28 12.93 -0.28 -14.70
CA VAL A 28 14.12 -1.06 -14.30
C VAL A 28 13.67 -2.27 -13.50
N ILE A 29 14.18 -3.43 -13.84
CA ILE A 29 13.85 -4.68 -13.15
C ILE A 29 14.54 -4.70 -11.79
N HIS A 30 13.76 -4.87 -10.72
CA HIS A 30 14.27 -5.07 -9.36
C HIS A 30 14.50 -6.54 -9.05
N ASP A 31 13.53 -7.41 -9.38
CA ASP A 31 13.60 -8.82 -9.05
C ASP A 31 12.72 -9.64 -10.01
N ILE A 32 13.05 -10.92 -10.21
CA ILE A 32 12.28 -11.86 -11.04
C ILE A 32 12.06 -13.15 -10.27
N LYS A 33 10.82 -13.40 -9.89
CA LYS A 33 10.38 -14.62 -9.19
C LYS A 33 9.74 -15.57 -10.18
N ILE A 34 10.55 -16.34 -10.90
CA ILE A 34 10.11 -17.19 -12.00
C ILE A 34 9.05 -18.21 -11.57
N ASP A 35 9.22 -18.82 -10.39
CA ASP A 35 8.29 -19.84 -9.88
C ASP A 35 6.93 -19.28 -9.48
N GLU A 36 6.87 -18.00 -9.08
CA GLU A 36 5.66 -17.28 -8.72
C GLU A 36 5.03 -16.57 -9.93
N GLN A 37 5.69 -16.53 -11.07
CA GLN A 37 5.34 -15.76 -12.27
C GLN A 37 5.20 -14.25 -11.99
N ILE A 38 6.07 -13.71 -11.11
CA ILE A 38 6.10 -12.31 -10.71
C ILE A 38 7.42 -11.68 -11.15
N ILE A 39 7.34 -10.48 -11.72
CA ILE A 39 8.48 -9.59 -11.95
C ILE A 39 8.24 -8.27 -11.23
N ILE A 40 9.22 -7.83 -10.45
CA ILE A 40 9.17 -6.57 -9.72
C ILE A 40 9.91 -5.51 -10.54
N ILE A 41 9.21 -4.45 -10.91
CA ILE A 41 9.75 -3.40 -11.79
C ILE A 41 9.53 -2.03 -11.15
N ASP A 42 10.58 -1.22 -11.11
CA ASP A 42 10.47 0.22 -10.95
C ASP A 42 10.09 0.83 -12.31
N HIS A 43 8.81 1.08 -12.49
CA HIS A 43 8.28 1.53 -13.77
C HIS A 43 8.07 3.04 -13.82
N ASP A 44 8.28 3.63 -14.98
CA ASP A 44 7.95 5.01 -15.25
C ASP A 44 6.45 5.28 -15.12
N SER A 45 6.08 6.55 -14.94
CA SER A 45 4.67 6.94 -14.89
C SER A 45 3.93 6.54 -16.17
N ILE A 46 2.72 5.98 -16.00
CA ILE A 46 1.82 5.61 -17.09
C ILE A 46 0.73 6.69 -17.18
N PRO A 47 0.81 7.62 -18.14
CA PRO A 47 -0.08 8.77 -18.22
C PRO A 47 -1.57 8.37 -18.21
N GLY A 48 -2.33 8.96 -17.29
CA GLY A 48 -3.77 8.69 -17.14
C GLY A 48 -4.13 7.34 -16.54
N PHE A 49 -3.13 6.59 -16.00
CA PHE A 49 -3.37 5.31 -15.37
C PHE A 49 -2.69 5.17 -14.01
N MET A 50 -1.35 5.22 -13.94
CA MET A 50 -0.63 5.15 -12.67
C MET A 50 0.71 5.90 -12.74
N MET A 51 1.23 6.19 -11.58
CA MET A 51 2.46 6.94 -11.38
C MET A 51 3.67 5.99 -11.39
N SER A 52 4.89 6.54 -11.49
CA SER A 52 6.10 5.72 -11.35
C SER A 52 6.16 5.09 -9.96
N MET A 53 6.43 3.80 -9.89
CA MET A 53 6.57 3.07 -8.63
C MET A 53 7.22 1.71 -8.83
N ILE A 54 7.77 1.17 -7.75
CA ILE A 54 8.21 -0.23 -7.73
C ILE A 54 7.02 -1.10 -7.36
N MET A 55 6.62 -2.01 -8.25
CA MET A 55 5.51 -2.91 -7.98
C MET A 55 5.68 -4.28 -8.64
N PRO A 56 5.04 -5.33 -8.09
CA PRO A 56 5.00 -6.64 -8.72
C PRO A 56 4.02 -6.64 -9.89
N PHE A 57 4.43 -7.26 -10.99
CA PHE A 57 3.59 -7.56 -12.15
C PHE A 57 3.57 -9.07 -12.39
N ASN A 58 2.42 -9.61 -12.76
CA ASN A 58 2.34 -10.97 -13.27
C ASN A 58 2.83 -11.00 -14.73
N PHE A 59 3.68 -11.96 -15.10
CA PHE A 59 4.01 -12.23 -16.49
C PHE A 59 3.39 -13.55 -16.96
N LYS A 60 3.09 -13.66 -18.26
CA LYS A 60 2.41 -14.85 -18.79
C LYS A 60 3.33 -15.97 -19.22
N ASN A 61 4.40 -15.62 -19.88
CA ASN A 61 5.29 -16.61 -20.49
C ASN A 61 6.66 -16.47 -19.80
N LYS A 62 7.23 -17.58 -19.38
CA LYS A 62 8.58 -17.59 -18.78
C LYS A 62 9.64 -17.15 -19.77
N GLU A 63 9.45 -17.49 -21.03
CA GLU A 63 10.34 -17.14 -22.12
C GLU A 63 10.51 -15.62 -22.29
N ASP A 64 9.51 -14.83 -21.90
CA ASP A 64 9.56 -13.37 -22.02
C ASP A 64 10.54 -12.73 -21.01
N VAL A 65 10.92 -13.46 -19.96
CA VAL A 65 11.75 -12.96 -18.86
C VAL A 65 13.04 -13.77 -18.63
N GLU A 66 13.26 -14.88 -19.35
CA GLU A 66 14.41 -15.78 -19.13
C GLU A 66 15.77 -15.10 -19.37
N ASP A 67 15.84 -14.17 -20.32
CA ASP A 67 17.07 -13.43 -20.67
C ASP A 67 17.22 -12.11 -19.90
N LEU A 68 16.30 -11.81 -18.97
CA LEU A 68 16.30 -10.59 -18.19
C LEU A 68 16.89 -10.80 -16.81
N SER A 69 17.47 -9.75 -16.27
CA SER A 69 18.12 -9.75 -14.96
C SER A 69 17.75 -8.51 -14.15
N SER A 70 17.91 -8.60 -12.82
CA SER A 70 17.81 -7.44 -11.95
C SER A 70 18.76 -6.33 -12.40
N GLY A 71 18.30 -5.09 -12.39
CA GLY A 71 19.01 -3.92 -12.90
C GLY A 71 18.84 -3.65 -14.40
N ASP A 72 18.29 -4.58 -15.19
CA ASP A 72 18.03 -4.34 -16.61
C ASP A 72 16.96 -3.26 -16.81
N SER A 73 17.24 -2.29 -17.68
CA SER A 73 16.25 -1.32 -18.16
C SER A 73 15.45 -1.93 -19.28
N VAL A 74 14.13 -1.95 -19.16
CA VAL A 74 13.23 -2.62 -20.10
C VAL A 74 12.09 -1.72 -20.54
N ARG A 75 11.58 -1.99 -21.74
CA ARG A 75 10.27 -1.53 -22.19
C ARG A 75 9.37 -2.74 -22.32
N PHE A 76 8.17 -2.66 -21.75
CA PHE A 76 7.24 -3.77 -21.75
C PHE A 76 5.80 -3.28 -22.00
N LYS A 77 4.92 -4.20 -22.27
CA LYS A 77 3.48 -3.92 -22.41
C LYS A 77 2.73 -4.38 -21.16
N LEU A 78 2.01 -3.46 -20.54
CA LEU A 78 1.07 -3.76 -19.46
C LEU A 78 -0.34 -3.90 -20.05
N VAL A 79 -0.98 -5.05 -19.87
CA VAL A 79 -2.37 -5.31 -20.24
C VAL A 79 -3.24 -5.31 -19.00
N VAL A 80 -4.22 -4.42 -18.96
CA VAL A 80 -5.16 -4.28 -17.85
C VAL A 80 -6.55 -4.70 -18.31
N LYS A 81 -7.07 -5.73 -17.66
CA LYS A 81 -8.43 -6.25 -17.82
C LYS A 81 -9.31 -5.85 -16.65
N SER A 82 -10.58 -6.22 -16.69
CA SER A 82 -11.53 -5.92 -15.61
C SER A 82 -11.24 -6.67 -14.31
N ASP A 83 -10.55 -7.80 -14.38
CA ASP A 83 -10.35 -8.79 -13.32
C ASP A 83 -8.92 -9.34 -13.25
N ASP A 84 -8.03 -8.89 -14.14
CA ASP A 84 -6.65 -9.36 -14.24
C ASP A 84 -5.75 -8.28 -14.85
N SER A 85 -4.44 -8.34 -14.53
CA SER A 85 -3.42 -7.54 -15.20
C SER A 85 -2.13 -8.32 -15.31
N TYR A 86 -1.43 -8.16 -16.43
CA TYR A 86 -0.17 -8.85 -16.69
C TYR A 86 0.72 -8.07 -17.65
N VAL A 87 2.00 -8.41 -17.64
CA VAL A 87 3.01 -7.82 -18.51
C VAL A 87 3.54 -8.83 -19.52
N LEU A 88 3.93 -8.33 -20.69
CA LEU A 88 4.48 -9.11 -21.79
C LEU A 88 5.28 -8.22 -22.73
N ASP A 89 5.86 -8.81 -23.81
CA ASP A 89 6.57 -8.12 -24.88
C ASP A 89 7.75 -7.26 -24.33
N PHE A 90 8.60 -7.84 -23.49
CA PHE A 90 9.76 -7.15 -22.95
C PHE A 90 10.81 -6.85 -24.03
N ASN A 91 11.24 -5.61 -24.09
CA ASN A 91 12.36 -5.13 -24.90
C ASN A 91 13.45 -4.63 -23.98
N LEU A 92 14.62 -5.24 -24.02
CA LEU A 92 15.78 -4.78 -23.27
C LEU A 92 16.29 -3.46 -23.87
N LEU A 93 16.25 -2.39 -23.08
CA LEU A 93 16.74 -1.05 -23.46
C LEU A 93 18.19 -0.81 -23.07
N GLY A 94 18.60 -1.40 -21.95
CA GLY A 94 19.96 -1.33 -21.44
C GLY A 94 20.19 -2.44 -20.43
N ARG A 95 21.33 -3.11 -20.53
CA ARG A 95 21.73 -4.09 -19.55
C ARG A 95 22.53 -3.37 -18.47
N SER A 96 22.15 -3.59 -17.22
CA SER A 96 23.02 -3.19 -16.11
C SER A 96 24.38 -3.83 -16.36
N ILE A 97 25.43 -3.02 -16.40
CA ILE A 97 26.78 -3.54 -16.25
C ILE A 97 26.76 -4.14 -14.87
N ALA A 98 26.82 -5.47 -14.78
CA ALA A 98 26.62 -6.23 -13.57
C ALA A 98 26.97 -5.39 -12.35
N PHE A 99 26.00 -5.06 -11.54
CA PHE A 99 26.29 -4.89 -10.13
C PHE A 99 26.77 -6.28 -9.74
N GLU A 100 28.11 -6.50 -9.76
CA GLU A 100 28.70 -7.53 -8.92
C GLU A 100 28.02 -7.34 -7.59
N ASP A 101 27.52 -8.43 -7.01
CA ASP A 101 26.97 -8.45 -5.67
C ASP A 101 27.87 -7.62 -4.75
N SER A 102 27.72 -6.33 -4.79
CA SER A 102 28.15 -5.46 -3.74
C SER A 102 26.93 -5.41 -2.81
N ASP A 103 26.92 -6.35 -1.86
CA ASP A 103 26.13 -6.27 -0.63
C ASP A 103 26.31 -4.92 0.10
N ASP A 104 27.04 -3.98 -0.48
CA ASP A 104 27.48 -2.71 0.08
C ASP A 104 26.80 -1.47 -0.52
N PHE A 105 25.82 -1.58 -1.43
CA PHE A 105 25.17 -0.37 -1.99
C PHE A 105 23.93 0.08 -1.23
N TRP A 106 23.39 -0.76 -0.38
CA TRP A 106 22.50 -0.35 0.69
C TRP A 106 23.37 -0.22 1.93
N ASP A 107 23.91 0.99 2.14
CA ASP A 107 24.50 1.34 3.42
C ASP A 107 23.40 1.16 4.46
N ASP A 108 23.43 0.02 5.16
CA ASP A 108 22.43 -0.51 6.08
C ASP A 108 22.15 0.42 7.29
N ASP A 109 22.75 1.59 7.32
CA ASP A 109 22.69 2.49 8.48
C ASP A 109 21.54 3.50 8.43
N GLU A 110 20.83 3.67 7.31
CA GLU A 110 19.78 4.68 7.19
C GLU A 110 18.34 4.12 7.25
N TYR A 111 18.14 2.80 7.09
CA TYR A 111 16.83 2.15 7.15
C TYR A 111 16.84 0.83 7.92
N LYS A 112 17.28 0.84 9.15
CA LYS A 112 17.08 -0.30 10.06
C LYS A 112 15.63 -0.32 10.52
N SER A 113 14.78 -1.16 9.88
CA SER A 113 13.51 -1.50 10.48
C SER A 113 13.76 -2.15 11.84
N ILE A 114 12.98 -1.72 12.84
CA ILE A 114 13.09 -2.24 14.18
C ILE A 114 12.79 -3.74 14.21
N VAL A 115 13.51 -4.51 15.00
CA VAL A 115 13.30 -5.94 15.13
C VAL A 115 12.09 -6.22 16.03
N ILE A 116 11.37 -7.30 15.76
CA ILE A 116 10.27 -7.78 16.64
C ILE A 116 10.78 -7.87 18.09
N GLY A 117 10.04 -7.25 19.01
CA GLY A 117 10.37 -7.15 20.45
C GLY A 117 11.14 -5.88 20.84
N GLU A 118 11.69 -5.13 19.90
CA GLU A 118 12.30 -3.83 20.18
C GLU A 118 11.25 -2.73 20.37
N ARG A 119 11.65 -1.68 21.07
CA ARG A 119 10.76 -0.59 21.43
C ARG A 119 10.83 0.54 20.43
N LEU A 120 9.66 0.98 19.94
CA LEU A 120 9.52 2.13 19.06
C LEU A 120 9.89 3.45 19.76
N THR A 121 10.47 4.34 18.98
CA THR A 121 10.71 5.74 19.38
C THR A 121 9.40 6.44 19.73
N ASP A 122 9.44 7.36 20.66
CA ASP A 122 8.27 8.19 21.00
C ASP A 122 8.17 9.36 20.03
N ILE A 123 7.40 9.17 18.99
CA ILE A 123 7.18 10.16 17.94
C ILE A 123 5.93 11.01 18.22
N LYS A 124 5.83 12.17 17.55
CA LYS A 124 4.68 13.07 17.62
C LYS A 124 4.07 13.27 16.26
N MET A 125 2.74 13.26 16.24
CA MET A 125 1.93 13.56 15.07
C MET A 125 0.83 14.54 15.46
N THR A 126 0.06 15.04 14.48
CA THR A 126 -1.02 15.98 14.73
C THR A 126 -2.37 15.29 14.50
N ASP A 127 -3.29 15.38 15.44
CA ASP A 127 -4.63 14.81 15.31
C ASP A 127 -5.55 15.68 14.42
N LEU A 128 -6.78 15.22 14.21
CA LEU A 128 -7.77 15.91 13.36
C LEU A 128 -8.25 17.26 13.93
N ASN A 129 -7.93 17.58 15.18
CA ASN A 129 -8.26 18.87 15.82
C ASN A 129 -7.08 19.84 15.81
N GLY A 130 -5.90 19.37 15.37
CA GLY A 130 -4.67 20.14 15.38
C GLY A 130 -3.84 19.99 16.66
N ASP A 131 -4.22 19.06 17.54
CA ASP A 131 -3.50 18.78 18.77
C ASP A 131 -2.30 17.84 18.50
N SER A 132 -1.17 18.13 19.14
CA SER A 132 0.01 17.27 19.07
C SER A 132 -0.16 16.03 19.92
N ILE A 133 -0.06 14.86 19.31
CA ILE A 133 -0.23 13.56 19.95
C ILE A 133 1.10 12.80 19.90
N SER A 134 1.62 12.43 21.07
CA SER A 134 2.78 11.52 21.20
C SER A 134 2.31 10.06 21.12
N LEU A 135 3.13 9.18 20.56
CA LEU A 135 2.84 7.74 20.57
C LEU A 135 2.73 7.21 22.01
N SER A 136 3.50 7.76 22.95
CA SER A 136 3.43 7.44 24.38
C SER A 136 2.12 7.84 25.05
N SER A 137 1.30 8.71 24.45
CA SER A 137 0.01 9.10 25.03
C SER A 137 -0.97 7.93 25.18
N SER A 138 -0.73 6.85 24.46
CA SER A 138 -1.47 5.59 24.56
C SER A 138 -0.64 4.44 25.15
N ASP A 139 0.42 4.72 25.91
CA ASP A 139 1.14 3.69 26.67
C ASP A 139 0.17 2.97 27.62
N GLY A 140 0.34 1.67 27.78
CA GLY A 140 -0.63 0.80 28.46
C GLY A 140 -1.68 0.19 27.53
N LYS A 141 -1.77 0.62 26.27
CA LYS A 141 -2.65 0.03 25.24
C LYS A 141 -1.84 -0.63 24.14
N PHE A 142 -2.42 -1.67 23.54
CA PHE A 142 -1.97 -2.15 22.24
C PHE A 142 -2.30 -1.10 21.18
N ARG A 143 -1.48 -1.02 20.14
CA ARG A 143 -1.69 -0.13 19.01
C ARG A 143 -1.58 -0.91 17.72
N PHE A 144 -2.57 -0.72 16.85
CA PHE A 144 -2.49 -1.20 15.47
C PHE A 144 -2.28 0.02 14.57
N ILE A 145 -1.07 0.16 14.04
CA ILE A 145 -0.68 1.31 13.20
C ILE A 145 -0.74 0.90 11.73
N SER A 146 -1.34 1.74 10.89
CA SER A 146 -1.34 1.61 9.44
C SER A 146 -0.98 2.92 8.78
N PHE A 147 -0.22 2.87 7.68
CA PHE A 147 0.10 4.04 6.89
C PHE A 147 -0.85 4.20 5.71
N ILE A 148 -1.24 5.44 5.43
CA ILE A 148 -2.22 5.82 4.40
C ILE A 148 -1.88 7.19 3.80
N PHE A 149 -2.59 7.58 2.75
CA PHE A 149 -2.76 8.97 2.32
C PHE A 149 -4.07 9.15 1.54
N THR A 150 -4.61 10.40 1.53
CA THR A 150 -5.96 10.65 0.98
C THR A 150 -6.01 10.56 -0.54
N ARG A 151 -4.91 10.91 -1.22
CA ARG A 151 -4.83 10.99 -2.69
C ARG A 151 -4.48 9.66 -3.36
N CYS A 152 -4.50 8.53 -2.62
CA CYS A 152 -4.19 7.22 -3.19
C CYS A 152 -5.25 6.81 -4.23
N PRO A 153 -4.88 6.65 -5.51
CA PRO A 153 -5.84 6.34 -6.57
C PRO A 153 -6.13 4.84 -6.70
N ILE A 154 -5.43 3.98 -5.96
CA ILE A 154 -5.44 2.53 -6.14
C ILE A 154 -6.39 1.90 -5.11
N PRO A 155 -7.52 1.30 -5.54
CA PRO A 155 -8.57 0.82 -4.63
C PRO A 155 -8.14 -0.28 -3.66
N ASN A 156 -7.22 -1.14 -4.04
CA ASN A 156 -6.71 -2.23 -3.20
C ASN A 156 -5.52 -1.83 -2.31
N MET A 157 -5.12 -0.56 -2.32
CA MET A 157 -4.08 -0.02 -1.43
C MET A 157 -4.69 0.74 -0.24
N CYS A 158 -4.45 2.06 -0.11
CA CYS A 158 -4.95 2.83 1.04
C CYS A 158 -6.47 2.69 1.29
N PRO A 159 -7.35 2.73 0.26
CA PRO A 159 -8.77 2.49 0.51
C PRO A 159 -9.08 1.12 1.12
N ALA A 160 -8.40 0.06 0.67
CA ALA A 160 -8.57 -1.27 1.25
C ALA A 160 -8.03 -1.34 2.70
N VAL A 161 -6.91 -0.68 3.00
CA VAL A 161 -6.37 -0.57 4.37
C VAL A 161 -7.37 0.12 5.28
N VAL A 162 -8.02 1.21 4.84
CA VAL A 162 -9.05 1.91 5.61
C VAL A 162 -10.25 1.00 5.90
N ILE A 163 -10.75 0.25 4.91
CA ILE A 163 -11.84 -0.71 5.09
C ILE A 163 -11.45 -1.79 6.11
N LYS A 164 -10.25 -2.35 6.00
CA LYS A 164 -9.75 -3.37 6.94
C LYS A 164 -9.62 -2.82 8.36
N ASN A 165 -9.10 -1.60 8.53
CA ASN A 165 -9.08 -0.92 9.84
C ASN A 165 -10.49 -0.69 10.39
N GLY A 166 -11.49 -0.36 9.56
CA GLY A 166 -12.89 -0.25 9.96
C GLY A 166 -13.45 -1.57 10.49
N VAL A 167 -13.09 -2.71 9.89
CA VAL A 167 -13.46 -4.04 10.41
C VAL A 167 -12.82 -4.28 11.77
N LEU A 168 -11.53 -3.95 11.95
CA LEU A 168 -10.86 -4.07 13.25
C LEU A 168 -11.51 -3.15 14.29
N ALA A 169 -11.77 -1.88 13.96
CA ALA A 169 -12.41 -0.92 14.85
C ALA A 169 -13.78 -1.40 15.34
N SER A 170 -14.57 -1.98 14.43
CA SER A 170 -15.88 -2.55 14.75
C SER A 170 -15.77 -3.77 15.68
N ASN A 171 -14.80 -4.68 15.43
CA ASN A 171 -14.60 -5.85 16.27
C ASN A 171 -14.16 -5.48 17.68
N PHE A 172 -13.29 -4.49 17.81
CA PHE A 172 -12.70 -4.06 19.08
C PHE A 172 -13.34 -2.79 19.67
N LYS A 173 -14.54 -2.37 19.22
CA LYS A 173 -15.18 -1.12 19.63
C LYS A 173 -15.38 -0.94 21.14
N ASN A 174 -15.51 -2.04 21.88
CA ASN A 174 -15.67 -2.04 23.34
C ASN A 174 -14.36 -2.34 24.08
N ASN A 175 -13.26 -2.52 23.37
CA ASN A 175 -11.96 -2.84 23.96
C ASN A 175 -11.14 -1.56 24.15
N GLN A 176 -11.05 -1.09 25.38
CA GLN A 176 -10.30 0.12 25.73
C GLN A 176 -8.77 -0.10 25.72
N ASN A 177 -8.30 -1.34 25.62
CA ASN A 177 -6.88 -1.69 25.63
C ASN A 177 -6.27 -1.77 24.22
N LEU A 178 -7.04 -1.47 23.18
CA LEU A 178 -6.55 -1.40 21.79
C LEU A 178 -6.90 -0.06 21.17
N GLU A 179 -5.95 0.56 20.54
CA GLU A 179 -6.09 1.75 19.72
C GLU A 179 -5.66 1.45 18.28
N LEU A 180 -6.48 1.80 17.30
CA LEU A 180 -6.14 1.78 15.89
C LEU A 180 -5.72 3.18 15.46
N ILE A 181 -4.57 3.28 14.81
CA ILE A 181 -3.98 4.55 14.41
C ILE A 181 -3.64 4.49 12.93
N MET A 182 -4.29 5.30 12.12
CA MET A 182 -3.88 5.53 10.74
C MET A 182 -3.04 6.81 10.68
N ILE A 183 -1.89 6.74 10.04
CA ILE A 183 -0.97 7.88 9.90
C ILE A 183 -0.82 8.18 8.41
N SER A 184 -1.11 9.42 8.03
CA SER A 184 -0.81 9.85 6.67
C SER A 184 0.67 10.17 6.52
N PHE A 185 1.30 9.60 5.48
CA PHE A 185 2.66 9.95 5.09
C PHE A 185 2.70 11.08 4.04
N ASP A 186 1.56 11.59 3.57
CA ASP A 186 1.51 12.75 2.70
C ASP A 186 1.65 14.05 3.51
N TYR A 187 2.87 14.33 3.94
CA TYR A 187 3.19 15.50 4.78
C TYR A 187 3.06 16.85 4.07
N VAL A 188 2.74 16.86 2.77
CA VAL A 188 2.51 18.07 1.98
C VAL A 188 1.03 18.41 1.91
N HIS A 189 0.18 17.41 1.65
CA HIS A 189 -1.24 17.64 1.36
C HIS A 189 -2.16 17.31 2.54
N ASP A 190 -1.89 16.23 3.27
CA ASP A 190 -2.82 15.66 4.26
C ASP A 190 -2.76 16.41 5.61
N THR A 191 -3.11 17.70 5.57
CA THR A 191 -3.28 18.50 6.79
C THR A 191 -4.37 17.92 7.69
N PRO A 192 -4.39 18.24 8.99
CA PRO A 192 -5.48 17.85 9.90
C PRO A 192 -6.88 18.16 9.35
N ALA A 193 -7.04 19.30 8.67
CA ALA A 193 -8.32 19.70 8.08
C ALA A 193 -8.72 18.80 6.91
N VAL A 194 -7.78 18.46 6.01
CA VAL A 194 -8.00 17.54 4.89
C VAL A 194 -8.35 16.15 5.41
N LEU A 195 -7.57 15.62 6.36
CA LEU A 195 -7.84 14.31 6.96
C LEU A 195 -9.18 14.29 7.70
N LYS A 196 -9.55 15.38 8.37
CA LYS A 196 -10.83 15.49 9.06
C LYS A 196 -12.00 15.43 8.10
N GLU A 197 -11.95 16.18 7.00
CA GLU A 197 -12.97 16.15 5.96
C GLU A 197 -13.10 14.74 5.34
N PHE A 198 -11.98 14.10 5.05
CA PHE A 198 -11.95 12.82 4.35
C PHE A 198 -12.34 11.63 5.23
N TYR A 199 -11.80 11.55 6.45
CA TYR A 199 -11.92 10.36 7.30
C TYR A 199 -12.93 10.46 8.44
N SER A 200 -13.37 11.66 8.88
CA SER A 200 -14.34 11.78 9.99
C SER A 200 -15.60 10.93 9.81
N PRO A 201 -16.18 10.81 8.61
CA PRO A 201 -17.38 9.98 8.44
C PRO A 201 -17.16 8.50 8.81
N SER A 202 -15.92 8.02 8.69
CA SER A 202 -15.57 6.62 8.97
C SER A 202 -15.09 6.42 10.40
N VAL A 203 -14.24 7.31 10.91
CA VAL A 203 -13.56 7.10 12.19
C VAL A 203 -14.32 7.63 13.40
N SER A 204 -15.14 8.66 13.25
CA SER A 204 -15.85 9.30 14.37
C SER A 204 -16.89 8.42 15.08
N ILE A 205 -17.26 7.31 14.48
CA ILE A 205 -18.18 6.33 15.07
C ILE A 205 -17.50 5.34 16.04
N TYR A 206 -16.14 5.38 16.10
CA TYR A 206 -15.34 4.48 16.93
C TYR A 206 -14.36 5.28 17.80
N GLU A 207 -14.46 5.12 19.11
CA GLU A 207 -13.57 5.81 20.07
C GLU A 207 -12.12 5.28 20.03
N ASN A 208 -11.95 4.05 19.57
CA ASN A 208 -10.66 3.36 19.50
C ASN A 208 -9.94 3.53 18.15
N TRP A 209 -10.42 4.41 17.26
CA TRP A 209 -9.83 4.60 15.93
C TRP A 209 -9.49 6.06 15.67
N ARG A 210 -8.21 6.34 15.41
CA ARG A 210 -7.67 7.68 15.14
C ARG A 210 -7.03 7.78 13.77
N VAL A 211 -6.99 9.01 13.26
CA VAL A 211 -6.19 9.39 12.09
C VAL A 211 -5.29 10.54 12.49
N LEU A 212 -4.02 10.45 12.12
CA LEU A 212 -3.00 11.44 12.45
C LEU A 212 -2.34 11.98 11.17
N SER A 213 -2.08 13.27 11.17
CA SER A 213 -1.35 13.99 10.12
C SER A 213 0.12 14.06 10.47
N SER A 214 0.98 13.84 9.48
CA SER A 214 2.43 14.04 9.59
C SER A 214 2.87 15.46 9.19
N VAL A 215 1.96 16.31 8.74
CA VAL A 215 2.28 17.71 8.38
C VAL A 215 2.91 18.43 9.59
N GLY A 216 4.12 18.98 9.38
CA GLY A 216 4.91 19.61 10.43
C GLY A 216 5.70 18.65 11.33
N ASN A 217 5.57 17.33 11.14
CA ASN A 217 6.26 16.30 11.93
C ASN A 217 7.03 15.32 11.05
N ILE A 218 7.67 15.82 9.99
CA ILE A 218 8.30 14.99 8.95
C ILE A 218 9.40 14.08 9.52
N SER A 219 10.25 14.59 10.41
CA SER A 219 11.31 13.80 11.04
C SER A 219 10.75 12.61 11.84
N ASP A 220 9.67 12.84 12.59
CA ASP A 220 9.00 11.81 13.37
C ASP A 220 8.31 10.78 12.48
N LEU A 221 7.77 11.22 11.33
CA LEU A 221 7.22 10.33 10.30
C LEU A 221 8.30 9.39 9.76
N TYR A 222 9.46 9.94 9.33
CA TYR A 222 10.56 9.11 8.82
C TYR A 222 11.09 8.14 9.87
N THR A 223 11.20 8.57 11.12
CA THR A 223 11.59 7.68 12.22
C THR A 223 10.64 6.50 12.35
N LEU A 224 9.33 6.76 12.47
CA LEU A 224 8.35 5.70 12.65
C LEU A 224 8.21 4.81 11.41
N SER A 225 8.24 5.40 10.21
CA SER A 225 8.13 4.63 8.96
C SER A 225 9.34 3.70 8.78
N SER A 226 10.54 4.18 9.06
CA SER A 226 11.75 3.36 9.05
C SER A 226 11.67 2.22 10.07
N GLU A 227 11.30 2.50 11.32
CA GLU A 227 11.15 1.49 12.37
C GLU A 227 10.12 0.40 12.00
N LEU A 228 9.08 0.74 11.25
CA LEU A 228 8.03 -0.21 10.84
C LEU A 228 8.21 -0.77 9.42
N GLY A 229 9.27 -0.36 8.71
CA GLY A 229 9.53 -0.79 7.34
C GLY A 229 8.49 -0.27 6.33
N CYS A 230 7.93 0.92 6.60
CA CYS A 230 7.09 1.63 5.65
C CYS A 230 7.96 2.55 4.80
N GLU A 231 8.13 2.22 3.54
CA GLU A 231 8.85 3.01 2.56
C GLU A 231 7.88 3.86 1.76
N PHE A 232 8.23 5.12 1.53
CA PHE A 232 7.48 6.04 0.67
C PHE A 232 8.42 7.09 0.07
N TRP A 233 8.09 7.61 -1.11
CA TRP A 233 8.89 8.60 -1.85
C TRP A 233 7.99 9.45 -2.74
N GLY A 234 8.54 10.52 -3.32
CA GLY A 234 7.87 11.36 -4.29
C GLY A 234 6.74 12.24 -3.73
N VAL A 235 6.68 12.44 -2.41
CA VAL A 235 5.62 13.23 -1.76
C VAL A 235 5.68 14.68 -2.19
N ASP A 236 6.88 15.26 -2.25
CA ASP A 236 7.10 16.66 -2.63
C ASP A 236 6.77 16.91 -4.12
N GLU A 237 6.99 15.92 -4.98
CA GLU A 237 6.66 15.98 -6.39
C GLU A 237 5.17 15.66 -6.65
N GLY A 238 4.42 15.25 -5.63
CA GLY A 238 3.03 14.84 -5.76
C GLY A 238 2.86 13.50 -6.49
N ASN A 239 3.96 12.75 -6.61
CA ASN A 239 4.04 11.45 -7.29
C ASN A 239 4.42 10.38 -6.26
N ILE A 240 3.45 10.01 -5.42
CA ILE A 240 3.70 9.21 -4.21
C ILE A 240 3.75 7.73 -4.53
N GLY A 241 4.95 7.14 -4.42
CA GLY A 241 5.14 5.71 -4.33
C GLY A 241 5.30 5.27 -2.88
N HIS A 242 4.85 4.07 -2.55
CA HIS A 242 4.97 3.51 -1.20
C HIS A 242 4.69 2.01 -1.18
N ASN A 243 5.22 1.32 -0.17
CA ASN A 243 4.74 -0.01 0.18
C ASN A 243 3.54 0.09 1.15
N LEU A 244 2.83 -1.02 1.35
CA LEU A 244 1.79 -1.11 2.37
C LEU A 244 2.37 -1.72 3.64
N ARG A 245 2.15 -1.05 4.78
CA ARG A 245 2.56 -1.54 6.10
C ARG A 245 1.48 -1.30 7.14
N SER A 246 1.25 -2.34 7.94
CA SER A 246 0.51 -2.25 9.20
C SER A 246 1.26 -3.02 10.27
N ALA A 247 1.21 -2.55 11.51
CA ALA A 247 1.99 -3.12 12.61
C ALA A 247 1.17 -3.18 13.90
N LEU A 248 1.38 -4.24 14.67
CA LEU A 248 0.86 -4.37 16.04
C LEU A 248 1.98 -4.10 17.04
N ILE A 249 1.71 -3.22 17.98
CA ILE A 249 2.63 -2.75 19.02
C ILE A 249 2.02 -3.03 20.39
N ASP A 250 2.84 -3.49 21.33
CA ASP A 250 2.43 -3.81 22.71
C ASP A 250 2.19 -2.55 23.56
N PRO A 251 1.64 -2.69 24.79
CA PRO A 251 1.44 -1.58 25.72
C PRO A 251 2.72 -0.81 26.11
N ASN A 252 3.90 -1.39 25.94
CA ASN A 252 5.21 -0.79 26.22
C ASN A 252 5.90 -0.23 24.97
N ARG A 253 5.17 -0.10 23.85
CA ARG A 253 5.67 0.32 22.53
C ARG A 253 6.64 -0.67 21.89
N LYS A 254 6.61 -1.95 22.20
CA LYS A 254 7.40 -2.96 21.52
C LYS A 254 6.67 -3.49 20.27
N LEU A 255 7.39 -3.63 19.18
CA LEU A 255 6.88 -4.20 17.95
C LEU A 255 6.57 -5.69 18.13
N LEU A 256 5.34 -6.10 17.90
CA LEU A 256 4.89 -7.49 18.00
C LEU A 256 4.80 -8.19 16.66
N LYS A 257 4.26 -7.51 15.65
CA LYS A 257 4.05 -8.09 14.32
C LYS A 257 3.87 -7.00 13.27
N VAL A 258 4.30 -7.30 12.05
CA VAL A 258 4.10 -6.45 10.87
C VAL A 258 3.36 -7.23 9.80
N TRP A 259 2.47 -6.55 9.08
CA TRP A 259 1.80 -7.04 7.87
C TRP A 259 2.18 -6.13 6.70
N GLY A 260 2.71 -6.74 5.65
CA GLY A 260 3.03 -6.06 4.39
C GLY A 260 2.01 -6.40 3.31
N GLY A 261 1.94 -5.56 2.27
CA GLY A 261 1.06 -5.80 1.12
C GLY A 261 -0.43 -5.64 1.41
N ASP A 262 -1.25 -6.05 0.45
CA ASP A 262 -2.70 -5.90 0.48
C ASP A 262 -3.47 -7.23 0.71
N ASP A 263 -2.78 -8.35 0.78
CA ASP A 263 -3.35 -9.71 0.85
C ASP A 263 -3.75 -10.18 2.26
N TRP A 264 -3.36 -9.45 3.33
CA TRP A 264 -3.78 -9.83 4.68
C TRP A 264 -5.29 -9.63 4.92
N LEU A 265 -5.90 -10.57 5.61
CA LEU A 265 -7.33 -10.53 5.90
C LEU A 265 -7.60 -9.97 7.31
N ALA A 266 -8.52 -9.01 7.41
CA ALA A 266 -8.88 -8.39 8.69
C ALA A 266 -9.31 -9.43 9.76
N LYS A 267 -10.02 -10.50 9.37
CA LYS A 267 -10.42 -11.59 10.28
C LYS A 267 -9.24 -12.34 10.91
N ASP A 268 -8.11 -12.44 10.18
CA ASP A 268 -6.93 -13.14 10.69
C ASP A 268 -6.13 -12.19 11.60
N VAL A 269 -6.08 -10.90 11.26
CA VAL A 269 -5.51 -9.86 12.13
C VAL A 269 -6.29 -9.74 13.46
N VAL A 270 -7.63 -9.85 13.44
CA VAL A 270 -8.44 -9.90 14.68
C VAL A 270 -7.95 -11.02 15.58
N LYS A 271 -7.79 -12.25 15.06
CA LYS A 271 -7.29 -13.39 15.84
C LYS A 271 -5.89 -13.18 16.37
N ASP A 272 -5.01 -12.61 15.54
CA ASP A 272 -3.64 -12.30 15.95
C ASP A 272 -3.63 -11.34 17.14
N ILE A 273 -4.40 -10.24 17.06
CA ILE A 273 -4.52 -9.26 18.13
C ILE A 273 -5.06 -9.90 19.42
N GLU A 274 -6.12 -10.71 19.32
CA GLU A 274 -6.69 -11.43 20.47
C GLU A 274 -5.66 -12.36 21.12
N ASN A 275 -4.88 -13.09 20.30
CA ASN A 275 -3.83 -13.97 20.80
C ASN A 275 -2.72 -13.19 21.53
N TYR A 276 -2.23 -12.10 20.96
CA TYR A 276 -1.20 -11.25 21.61
C TYR A 276 -1.72 -10.62 22.90
N MET A 277 -2.97 -10.17 22.93
CA MET A 277 -3.59 -9.64 24.15
C MET A 277 -3.70 -10.70 25.26
N ALA A 278 -4.05 -11.93 24.88
CA ALA A 278 -4.13 -13.03 25.84
C ALA A 278 -2.76 -13.48 26.39
N MET A 279 -1.68 -13.28 25.66
CA MET A 279 -0.32 -13.64 26.08
C MET A 279 0.33 -12.60 27.03
N ILE A 280 -0.10 -11.36 26.95
CA ILE A 280 0.54 -10.23 27.66
C ILE A 280 -0.26 -9.82 28.92
N ASN A 281 -1.54 -10.17 29.01
CA ASN A 281 -2.37 -10.03 30.23
C ASN A 281 -2.16 -11.20 31.17
#